data_7497fcc57bd61e2e5536700d492ab9a6
#
_entry.id   7497fcc57bd61e2e5536700d492ab9a6
#
_cell.length_a   1.000
_cell.length_b   1.000
_cell.length_c   1.000
_cell.angle_alpha   90.00
_cell.angle_beta   90.00
_cell.angle_gamma   90.00
#
_symmetry.space_group_name_H-M   'P 1'
#
loop_
_entity.id
_entity.type
_entity.pdbx_description
1 polymer ?
#
loop_
_entity_poly.entity_id
_entity_poly.type
_entity_poly.pdbx_seq_one_letter_code
_entity_poly.pdbx_strand_id
1 'polypeptide(L)'
;RRRRTVTLILVVLLLTVLAGAGALWVFFRNDLGASPAAKSYGTALYDSTAESYLDKALDRRAGVVAYLGWPGFDGALVYSADTPTPETPESGAEPGPIVRFATPSALDAATPGNTVLECTGDDYKALADQDTLKQNGGFTLYTADRTYRFKALAVYYYDPAEQGEGAFDLYSSTDLSNYYDYLTFVAGIQARSLFDTGVEVGDESHFLTVTTQSGENGALLCITGRLVEDGEAEVLNTAAFTATEEPLLTAAQYQSKGQPMPTVSALMRTSVERYAQ
;
A
#
# COMPACT_ATOMS: atom_id res chain seq x y z
N ARG A 1 -39.62 -57.74 -17.56
CA ARG A 1 -40.00 -56.34 -17.33
C ARG A 1 -39.14 -55.69 -16.22
N ARG A 2 -38.95 -56.25 -15.03
CA ARG A 2 -38.26 -55.70 -13.89
C ARG A 2 -36.78 -55.33 -14.18
N ARG A 3 -36.03 -56.13 -14.96
CA ARG A 3 -34.64 -55.83 -15.35
C ARG A 3 -34.52 -54.57 -16.20
N ARG A 4 -35.45 -54.36 -17.16
CA ARG A 4 -35.41 -53.15 -18.03
C ARG A 4 -35.68 -51.87 -17.23
N THR A 5 -36.56 -51.93 -16.22
CA THR A 5 -36.87 -50.78 -15.35
C THR A 5 -35.65 -50.40 -14.48
N VAL A 6 -34.95 -51.40 -13.91
CA VAL A 6 -33.75 -51.17 -13.10
C VAL A 6 -32.62 -50.57 -13.95
N THR A 7 -32.43 -51.10 -15.17
CA THR A 7 -31.42 -50.55 -16.11
C THR A 7 -31.75 -49.09 -16.47
N LEU A 8 -33.01 -48.77 -16.70
CA LEU A 8 -33.43 -47.40 -17.04
C LEU A 8 -33.21 -46.43 -15.90
N ILE A 9 -33.52 -46.85 -14.65
CA ILE A 9 -33.26 -46.06 -13.44
C ILE A 9 -31.75 -45.80 -13.26
N LEU A 10 -30.90 -46.81 -13.44
CA LEU A 10 -29.46 -46.66 -13.35
C LEU A 10 -28.89 -45.72 -14.42
N VAL A 11 -29.38 -45.78 -15.64
CA VAL A 11 -28.99 -44.90 -16.74
C VAL A 11 -29.40 -43.44 -16.45
N VAL A 12 -30.61 -43.22 -15.94
CA VAL A 12 -31.07 -41.88 -15.57
C VAL A 12 -30.26 -41.35 -14.40
N LEU A 13 -29.95 -42.14 -13.39
CA LEU A 13 -29.09 -41.77 -12.26
C LEU A 13 -27.65 -41.42 -12.72
N LEU A 14 -27.10 -42.19 -13.62
CA LEU A 14 -25.78 -41.93 -14.19
C LEU A 14 -25.77 -40.63 -15.00
N LEU A 15 -26.80 -40.37 -15.79
CA LEU A 15 -26.92 -39.13 -16.57
C LEU A 15 -27.09 -37.90 -15.67
N THR A 16 -27.85 -38.01 -14.56
CA THR A 16 -27.98 -36.92 -13.59
C THR A 16 -26.67 -36.63 -12.85
N VAL A 17 -25.91 -37.67 -12.50
CA VAL A 17 -24.59 -37.51 -11.87
C VAL A 17 -23.60 -36.87 -12.85
N LEU A 18 -23.59 -37.30 -14.11
CA LEU A 18 -22.74 -36.72 -15.16
C LEU A 18 -23.12 -35.27 -15.49
N ALA A 19 -24.43 -34.96 -15.53
CA ALA A 19 -24.91 -33.60 -15.72
C ALA A 19 -24.54 -32.68 -14.52
N GLY A 20 -24.67 -33.19 -13.31
CA GLY A 20 -24.25 -32.49 -12.08
C GLY A 20 -22.74 -32.27 -12.02
N ALA A 21 -21.94 -33.29 -12.36
CA ALA A 21 -20.49 -33.17 -12.43
C ALA A 21 -20.05 -32.20 -13.55
N GLY A 22 -20.75 -32.22 -14.69
CA GLY A 22 -20.52 -31.26 -15.79
C GLY A 22 -20.86 -29.83 -15.40
N ALA A 23 -21.98 -29.61 -14.70
CA ALA A 23 -22.35 -28.29 -14.20
C ALA A 23 -21.39 -27.79 -13.12
N LEU A 24 -20.99 -28.65 -12.17
CA LEU A 24 -19.92 -28.35 -11.20
C LEU A 24 -18.59 -28.05 -11.89
N TRP A 25 -18.21 -28.84 -12.90
CA TRP A 25 -16.97 -28.61 -13.63
C TRP A 25 -17.00 -27.29 -14.43
N VAL A 26 -18.16 -26.92 -15.03
CA VAL A 26 -18.34 -25.62 -15.70
C VAL A 26 -18.33 -24.47 -14.68
N PHE A 27 -18.95 -24.68 -13.52
CA PHE A 27 -18.93 -23.70 -12.42
C PHE A 27 -17.52 -23.49 -11.88
N PHE A 28 -16.81 -24.56 -11.52
CA PHE A 28 -15.41 -24.49 -11.10
C PHE A 28 -14.47 -24.02 -12.22
N ARG A 29 -14.75 -24.36 -13.47
CA ARG A 29 -13.96 -23.85 -14.60
C ARG A 29 -14.23 -22.37 -14.88
N ASN A 30 -15.44 -21.86 -14.63
CA ASN A 30 -15.75 -20.44 -14.74
C ASN A 30 -15.21 -19.66 -13.51
N ASP A 31 -15.19 -20.25 -12.31
CA ASP A 31 -14.50 -19.63 -11.15
C ASP A 31 -12.97 -19.80 -11.22
N LEU A 32 -12.48 -20.94 -11.72
CA LEU A 32 -11.05 -21.16 -11.98
C LEU A 32 -10.62 -20.65 -13.36
N GLY A 33 -11.55 -20.33 -14.23
CA GLY A 33 -11.34 -19.90 -15.61
C GLY A 33 -11.92 -18.55 -15.95
N ALA A 34 -12.43 -17.79 -14.98
CA ALA A 34 -12.19 -16.37 -15.00
C ALA A 34 -10.67 -16.26 -14.99
N SER A 35 -10.06 -16.22 -16.18
CA SER A 35 -8.71 -15.69 -16.29
C SER A 35 -8.74 -14.42 -15.46
N PRO A 36 -8.01 -14.33 -14.35
CA PRO A 36 -7.87 -13.06 -13.66
C PRO A 36 -7.48 -12.12 -14.78
N ALA A 37 -8.30 -11.11 -15.06
CA ALA A 37 -8.16 -10.17 -16.15
C ALA A 37 -6.68 -9.90 -16.26
N ALA A 38 -6.07 -10.18 -17.40
CA ALA A 38 -4.65 -10.47 -17.55
C ALA A 38 -3.87 -9.53 -16.64
N LYS A 39 -3.31 -10.06 -15.53
CA LYS A 39 -2.70 -9.25 -14.50
C LYS A 39 -1.57 -8.52 -15.20
N SER A 40 -1.78 -7.25 -15.50
CA SER A 40 -0.74 -6.39 -16.02
C SER A 40 0.15 -6.08 -14.82
N TYR A 41 1.23 -6.83 -14.69
CA TYR A 41 2.21 -6.59 -13.63
C TYR A 41 3.12 -5.46 -14.07
N GLY A 42 3.38 -4.53 -13.17
CA GLY A 42 4.43 -3.53 -13.33
C GLY A 42 5.83 -4.16 -13.43
N THR A 43 6.85 -3.34 -13.51
CA THR A 43 8.25 -3.77 -13.60
C THR A 43 8.69 -4.47 -12.31
N ALA A 44 9.51 -5.50 -12.40
CA ALA A 44 10.07 -6.19 -11.23
C ALA A 44 10.78 -5.21 -10.29
N LEU A 45 10.53 -5.34 -8.99
CA LEU A 45 11.02 -4.40 -7.97
C LEU A 45 12.49 -4.64 -7.55
N TYR A 46 13.08 -5.78 -7.95
CA TYR A 46 14.44 -6.11 -7.56
C TYR A 46 15.45 -5.37 -8.42
N ASP A 47 16.30 -4.61 -7.79
CA ASP A 47 17.44 -3.94 -8.40
C ASP A 47 18.74 -4.31 -7.66
N SER A 48 19.55 -5.17 -8.27
CA SER A 48 20.85 -5.58 -7.72
C SER A 48 21.85 -4.42 -7.64
N THR A 49 21.63 -3.33 -8.38
CA THR A 49 22.46 -2.14 -8.30
C THR A 49 22.18 -1.35 -7.04
N ALA A 50 20.93 -1.39 -6.53
CA ALA A 50 20.52 -0.73 -5.29
C ALA A 50 21.25 -1.29 -4.08
N GLU A 51 21.39 -2.61 -3.96
CA GLU A 51 22.16 -3.24 -2.88
C GLU A 51 23.63 -2.78 -2.91
N SER A 52 24.26 -2.85 -4.07
CA SER A 52 25.66 -2.41 -4.24
C SER A 52 25.83 -0.90 -3.97
N TYR A 53 24.79 -0.11 -4.24
CA TYR A 53 24.82 1.33 -3.94
C TYR A 53 24.67 1.58 -2.44
N LEU A 54 23.78 0.86 -1.77
CA LEU A 54 23.62 0.94 -0.32
C LEU A 54 24.88 0.55 0.42
N ASP A 55 25.53 -0.58 0.08
CA ASP A 55 26.78 -1.01 0.70
C ASP A 55 27.85 0.09 0.64
N LYS A 56 28.02 0.71 -0.54
CA LYS A 56 28.96 1.82 -0.70
C LYS A 56 28.57 3.06 0.09
N ALA A 57 27.28 3.30 0.27
CA ALA A 57 26.77 4.47 1.00
C ALA A 57 26.92 4.29 2.52
N LEU A 58 26.67 3.07 3.04
CA LEU A 58 26.90 2.72 4.45
C LEU A 58 28.34 2.97 4.87
N ASP A 59 29.31 2.64 4.01
CA ASP A 59 30.73 2.84 4.29
C ASP A 59 31.16 4.31 4.26
N ARG A 60 30.47 5.18 3.53
CA ARG A 60 30.94 6.52 3.20
C ARG A 60 30.13 7.66 3.81
N ARG A 61 28.90 7.42 4.22
CA ARG A 61 27.99 8.46 4.70
C ARG A 61 27.45 8.13 6.08
N ALA A 62 27.85 8.91 7.06
CA ALA A 62 27.33 8.77 8.42
C ALA A 62 25.79 8.92 8.45
N GLY A 63 25.15 8.05 9.21
CA GLY A 63 23.72 8.10 9.44
C GLY A 63 22.83 7.48 8.34
N VAL A 64 23.41 7.04 7.21
CA VAL A 64 22.67 6.22 6.24
C VAL A 64 22.41 4.85 6.86
N VAL A 65 21.18 4.37 6.77
CA VAL A 65 20.74 3.09 7.34
C VAL A 65 19.97 2.23 6.34
N ALA A 66 19.49 2.84 5.24
CA ALA A 66 18.74 2.13 4.22
C ALA A 66 18.80 2.88 2.87
N TYR A 67 18.26 2.24 1.84
CA TYR A 67 18.02 2.82 0.52
C TYR A 67 16.57 2.53 0.10
N LEU A 68 15.85 3.57 -0.30
CA LEU A 68 14.50 3.48 -0.83
C LEU A 68 14.57 3.44 -2.36
N GLY A 69 14.24 2.30 -2.94
CA GLY A 69 14.11 2.11 -4.38
C GLY A 69 12.65 2.24 -4.81
N TRP A 70 12.39 3.12 -5.78
CA TRP A 70 11.05 3.30 -6.32
C TRP A 70 11.09 3.33 -7.84
N PRO A 71 10.45 2.37 -8.54
CA PRO A 71 10.42 2.35 -10.00
C PRO A 71 9.89 3.67 -10.57
N GLY A 72 10.57 4.20 -11.59
CA GLY A 72 10.17 5.45 -12.22
C GLY A 72 10.55 6.73 -11.48
N PHE A 73 11.20 6.61 -10.31
CA PHE A 73 11.72 7.72 -9.51
C PHE A 73 13.19 7.50 -9.17
N ASP A 74 13.87 8.59 -8.87
CA ASP A 74 15.22 8.49 -8.32
C ASP A 74 15.17 7.81 -6.96
N GLY A 75 16.05 6.85 -6.74
CA GLY A 75 16.17 6.20 -5.45
C GLY A 75 16.80 7.11 -4.40
N ALA A 76 16.44 6.90 -3.14
CA ALA A 76 16.82 7.76 -2.04
C ALA A 76 17.63 7.03 -0.97
N LEU A 77 18.71 7.65 -0.49
CA LEU A 77 19.35 7.22 0.75
C LEU A 77 18.46 7.59 1.93
N VAL A 78 18.26 6.62 2.81
CA VAL A 78 17.45 6.79 4.02
C VAL A 78 18.35 6.93 5.22
N TYR A 79 18.15 8.02 5.95
CA TYR A 79 18.93 8.37 7.13
C TYR A 79 18.18 7.98 8.41
N SER A 80 18.92 7.70 9.48
CA SER A 80 18.30 7.49 10.80
C SER A 80 17.65 8.79 11.31
N ALA A 81 16.67 8.67 12.20
CA ALA A 81 15.94 9.80 12.77
C ALA A 81 16.87 10.81 13.48
N ASP A 82 17.92 10.31 14.13
CA ASP A 82 18.88 11.11 14.91
C ASP A 82 19.97 11.77 14.06
N THR A 83 20.02 11.50 12.77
CA THR A 83 21.04 12.08 11.90
C THR A 83 20.67 13.53 11.57
N PRO A 84 21.59 14.50 11.77
CA PRO A 84 21.39 15.84 11.25
C PRO A 84 21.13 15.81 9.75
N THR A 85 20.26 16.71 9.28
CA THR A 85 20.00 16.83 7.83
C THR A 85 21.34 16.94 7.10
N PRO A 86 21.64 16.01 6.17
CA PRO A 86 22.91 16.07 5.46
C PRO A 86 23.02 17.41 4.74
N GLU A 87 24.13 18.12 4.96
CA GLU A 87 24.47 19.29 4.16
C GLU A 87 24.61 18.84 2.71
N THR A 88 24.15 19.68 1.79
CA THR A 88 24.19 19.39 0.34
C THR A 88 25.63 18.95 -0.03
N PRO A 89 25.82 17.83 -0.73
CA PRO A 89 27.15 17.34 -1.07
C PRO A 89 27.92 18.41 -1.85
N GLU A 90 29.12 18.76 -1.42
CA GLU A 90 30.00 19.75 -2.08
C GLU A 90 30.45 19.36 -3.50
N SER A 91 30.09 18.18 -3.97
CA SER A 91 30.50 17.65 -5.28
C SER A 91 29.32 17.47 -6.20
N GLY A 92 28.87 18.50 -6.89
CA GLY A 92 28.26 18.52 -8.24
C GLY A 92 27.37 17.38 -8.76
N ALA A 93 27.13 16.34 -7.98
CA ALA A 93 26.09 15.35 -8.22
C ALA A 93 24.77 15.90 -7.65
N GLU A 94 23.73 15.95 -8.45
CA GLU A 94 22.42 16.35 -7.96
C GLU A 94 22.07 15.51 -6.71
N PRO A 95 21.73 16.13 -5.59
CA PRO A 95 21.30 15.40 -4.41
C PRO A 95 19.97 14.75 -4.78
N GLY A 96 19.92 13.40 -4.80
CA GLY A 96 18.67 12.69 -4.84
C GLY A 96 17.78 13.06 -3.64
N PRO A 97 16.54 12.57 -3.58
CA PRO A 97 15.63 12.85 -2.48
C PRO A 97 16.29 12.53 -1.13
N ILE A 98 16.13 13.42 -0.16
CA ILE A 98 16.57 13.18 1.22
C ILE A 98 15.40 12.57 1.97
N VAL A 99 15.59 11.33 2.40
CA VAL A 99 14.59 10.57 3.16
C VAL A 99 15.17 10.21 4.53
N ARG A 100 14.36 10.27 5.57
CA ARG A 100 14.75 9.87 6.93
C ARG A 100 13.64 9.05 7.59
N PHE A 101 14.02 8.25 8.57
CA PHE A 101 13.04 7.69 9.49
C PHE A 101 12.45 8.80 10.36
N ALA A 102 11.12 8.94 10.34
CA ALA A 102 10.39 9.83 11.24
C ALA A 102 9.92 9.10 12.50
N THR A 103 9.79 7.78 12.41
CA THR A 103 9.42 6.90 13.52
C THR A 103 10.42 5.74 13.62
N PRO A 104 10.51 5.05 14.77
CA PRO A 104 11.23 3.79 14.85
C PRO A 104 10.71 2.78 13.83
N SER A 105 11.62 1.96 13.30
CA SER A 105 11.22 0.91 12.36
C SER A 105 10.42 -0.18 13.09
N ALA A 106 9.24 -0.49 12.55
CA ALA A 106 8.38 -1.59 13.01
C ALA A 106 8.43 -2.81 12.07
N LEU A 107 9.31 -2.80 11.06
CA LEU A 107 9.33 -3.79 9.98
C LEU A 107 9.78 -5.19 10.43
N ASP A 108 10.62 -5.27 11.47
CA ASP A 108 11.09 -6.52 12.06
C ASP A 108 10.35 -6.89 13.35
N ALA A 109 9.35 -6.10 13.74
CA ALA A 109 8.55 -6.42 14.91
C ALA A 109 7.75 -7.71 14.68
N ALA A 110 7.56 -8.48 15.76
CA ALA A 110 6.71 -9.68 15.73
C ALA A 110 5.22 -9.32 15.62
N THR A 111 4.88 -8.05 15.78
CA THR A 111 3.51 -7.52 15.77
C THR A 111 3.37 -6.49 14.65
N PRO A 112 2.17 -6.34 14.07
CA PRO A 112 1.89 -5.34 13.06
C PRO A 112 2.31 -3.94 13.48
N GLY A 113 2.80 -3.16 12.53
CA GLY A 113 3.22 -1.79 12.78
C GLY A 113 3.33 -0.96 11.51
N ASN A 114 3.38 0.36 11.67
CA ASN A 114 3.63 1.29 10.60
C ASN A 114 4.95 2.04 10.84
N THR A 115 5.83 1.97 9.87
CA THR A 115 7.07 2.76 9.84
C THR A 115 6.85 3.98 8.97
N VAL A 116 7.24 5.17 9.43
CA VAL A 116 7.10 6.40 8.66
C VAL A 116 8.47 6.90 8.21
N LEU A 117 8.59 7.14 6.91
CA LEU A 117 9.73 7.82 6.27
C LEU A 117 9.29 9.21 5.81
N GLU A 118 10.08 10.22 6.10
CA GLU A 118 9.90 11.59 5.60
C GLU A 118 10.84 11.88 4.45
N CYS A 119 10.27 12.25 3.30
CA CYS A 119 10.98 12.89 2.21
C CYS A 119 10.89 14.42 2.36
N THR A 120 12.02 15.11 2.38
CA THR A 120 12.03 16.56 2.57
C THR A 120 11.62 17.35 1.31
N GLY A 121 11.66 16.71 0.13
CA GLY A 121 11.25 17.29 -1.15
C GLY A 121 9.83 16.92 -1.56
N ASP A 122 9.55 17.17 -2.82
CA ASP A 122 8.28 16.82 -3.49
C ASP A 122 8.47 15.71 -4.56
N ASP A 123 9.55 14.97 -4.46
CA ASP A 123 10.00 14.00 -5.46
C ASP A 123 8.97 12.93 -5.79
N TYR A 124 8.19 12.50 -4.78
CA TYR A 124 7.17 11.46 -4.94
C TYR A 124 5.75 12.00 -5.15
N LYS A 125 5.56 13.30 -5.30
CA LYS A 125 4.22 13.90 -5.46
C LYS A 125 3.46 13.41 -6.69
N ALA A 126 4.17 12.98 -7.73
CA ALA A 126 3.57 12.44 -8.95
C ALA A 126 2.78 11.14 -8.69
N LEU A 127 3.00 10.47 -7.55
CA LEU A 127 2.23 9.29 -7.15
C LEU A 127 0.77 9.61 -6.75
N ALA A 128 0.39 10.90 -6.67
CA ALA A 128 -1.00 11.31 -6.58
C ALA A 128 -1.74 11.20 -7.93
N ASP A 129 -1.02 10.95 -9.02
CA ASP A 129 -1.62 10.67 -10.32
C ASP A 129 -1.89 9.17 -10.48
N GLN A 130 -3.09 8.84 -10.97
CA GLN A 130 -3.56 7.47 -11.07
C GLN A 130 -2.70 6.58 -11.98
N ASP A 131 -2.31 7.10 -13.14
CA ASP A 131 -1.56 6.31 -14.13
C ASP A 131 -0.11 6.13 -13.68
N THR A 132 0.46 7.14 -13.04
CA THR A 132 1.77 7.06 -12.40
C THR A 132 1.79 6.01 -11.30
N LEU A 133 0.80 6.01 -10.40
CA LEU A 133 0.72 5.03 -9.33
C LEU A 133 0.46 3.61 -9.84
N LYS A 134 -0.38 3.44 -10.85
CA LYS A 134 -0.60 2.13 -11.48
C LYS A 134 0.69 1.50 -12.01
N GLN A 135 1.55 2.32 -12.59
CA GLN A 135 2.82 1.85 -13.16
C GLN A 135 3.89 1.63 -12.09
N ASN A 136 3.89 2.44 -11.05
CA ASN A 136 4.95 2.52 -10.05
C ASN A 136 4.45 2.26 -8.61
N GLY A 137 3.37 1.51 -8.44
CA GLY A 137 2.75 1.29 -7.13
C GLY A 137 3.47 0.28 -6.23
N GLY A 138 4.62 -0.24 -6.66
CA GLY A 138 5.48 -1.06 -5.83
C GLY A 138 6.77 -0.30 -5.48
N PHE A 139 7.32 -0.52 -4.29
CA PHE A 139 8.60 0.06 -3.88
C PHE A 139 9.34 -0.84 -2.89
N THR A 140 10.63 -0.60 -2.72
CA THR A 140 11.50 -1.48 -1.96
C THR A 140 12.37 -0.67 -1.02
N LEU A 141 12.43 -1.10 0.24
CA LEU A 141 13.38 -0.60 1.22
C LEU A 141 14.49 -1.64 1.41
N TYR A 142 15.71 -1.27 1.03
CA TYR A 142 16.91 -2.06 1.23
C TYR A 142 17.58 -1.61 2.52
N THR A 143 17.81 -2.53 3.44
CA THR A 143 18.62 -2.31 4.65
C THR A 143 19.88 -3.15 4.59
N ALA A 144 20.81 -2.98 5.53
CA ALA A 144 22.05 -3.76 5.57
C ALA A 144 21.77 -5.28 5.69
N ASP A 145 20.69 -5.66 6.35
CA ASP A 145 20.42 -7.05 6.71
C ASP A 145 19.29 -7.66 5.86
N ARG A 146 18.43 -6.83 5.25
CA ARG A 146 17.19 -7.32 4.65
C ARG A 146 16.63 -6.38 3.57
N THR A 147 15.87 -6.98 2.66
CA THR A 147 15.10 -6.27 1.62
C THR A 147 13.61 -6.41 1.90
N TYR A 148 12.93 -5.28 2.04
CA TYR A 148 11.48 -5.22 2.27
C TYR A 148 10.80 -4.69 1.03
N ARG A 149 9.79 -5.40 0.52
CA ARG A 149 9.02 -5.03 -0.67
C ARG A 149 7.62 -4.65 -0.28
N PHE A 150 7.14 -3.55 -0.84
CA PHE A 150 5.84 -2.99 -0.51
C PHE A 150 5.00 -2.79 -1.76
N LYS A 151 3.70 -2.92 -1.59
CA LYS A 151 2.69 -2.49 -2.56
C LYS A 151 1.90 -1.32 -1.99
N ALA A 152 1.76 -0.25 -2.76
CA ALA A 152 0.99 0.90 -2.36
C ALA A 152 -0.47 0.49 -2.07
N LEU A 153 -0.85 0.61 -0.81
CA LEU A 153 -2.19 0.34 -0.30
C LEU A 153 -3.07 1.59 -0.38
N ALA A 154 -2.51 2.74 0.03
CA ALA A 154 -3.22 4.00 0.09
C ALA A 154 -2.32 5.16 -0.30
N VAL A 155 -2.88 6.14 -1.02
CA VAL A 155 -2.26 7.43 -1.33
C VAL A 155 -3.23 8.51 -0.89
N TYR A 156 -2.80 9.40 0.01
CA TYR A 156 -3.69 10.37 0.63
C TYR A 156 -2.98 11.64 1.07
N TYR A 157 -3.75 12.70 1.27
CA TYR A 157 -3.23 13.92 1.88
C TYR A 157 -3.38 13.86 3.39
N TYR A 158 -2.35 14.33 4.09
CA TYR A 158 -2.26 14.40 5.54
C TYR A 158 -1.81 15.79 5.98
N ASP A 159 -2.52 16.36 6.93
CA ASP A 159 -2.15 17.61 7.57
C ASP A 159 -1.68 17.31 9.01
N PRO A 160 -0.37 17.40 9.30
CA PRO A 160 0.14 17.14 10.66
C PRO A 160 -0.31 18.17 11.69
N ALA A 161 -0.83 19.33 11.25
CA ALA A 161 -1.38 20.35 12.14
C ALA A 161 -2.86 20.15 12.47
N GLU A 162 -3.53 19.19 11.79
CA GLU A 162 -4.93 18.89 12.06
C GLU A 162 -5.10 18.27 13.44
N GLN A 163 -5.92 18.92 14.27
CA GLN A 163 -6.21 18.51 15.65
C GLN A 163 -7.70 18.40 15.87
N GLY A 164 -8.08 17.61 16.86
CA GLY A 164 -9.47 17.50 17.31
C GLY A 164 -10.01 16.08 17.23
N GLU A 165 -11.29 15.94 17.50
CA GLU A 165 -11.96 14.64 17.49
C GLU A 165 -11.99 14.09 16.05
N GLY A 166 -11.38 12.92 15.85
CA GLY A 166 -11.24 12.26 14.54
C GLY A 166 -10.03 12.68 13.71
N ALA A 167 -9.15 13.52 14.25
CA ALA A 167 -7.84 13.74 13.65
C ALA A 167 -7.09 12.41 13.51
N PHE A 168 -6.52 12.20 12.35
CA PHE A 168 -5.71 11.00 12.08
C PHE A 168 -4.26 11.29 12.48
N ASP A 169 -3.71 10.50 13.40
CA ASP A 169 -2.33 10.67 13.84
C ASP A 169 -1.44 9.58 13.19
N LEU A 170 -0.81 9.93 12.08
CA LEU A 170 0.07 9.04 11.34
C LEU A 170 1.30 8.63 12.15
N TYR A 171 1.88 9.56 12.89
CA TYR A 171 3.16 9.37 13.57
C TYR A 171 3.04 8.58 14.88
N SER A 172 1.88 8.57 15.50
CA SER A 172 1.60 7.73 16.69
C SER A 172 1.22 6.30 16.34
N SER A 173 0.84 6.04 15.09
CA SER A 173 0.36 4.73 14.64
C SER A 173 1.52 3.75 14.30
N THR A 174 2.55 3.69 15.16
CA THR A 174 3.74 2.86 14.91
C THR A 174 3.60 1.43 15.43
N ASP A 175 2.88 1.22 16.52
CA ASP A 175 2.54 -0.08 17.09
C ASP A 175 1.05 -0.35 16.85
N LEU A 176 0.77 -1.37 16.05
CA LEU A 176 -0.57 -1.78 15.66
C LEU A 176 -0.91 -3.18 16.21
N SER A 177 -0.24 -3.58 17.28
CA SER A 177 -0.46 -4.87 17.95
C SER A 177 -1.85 -5.00 18.56
N ASN A 178 -2.47 -3.87 18.93
CA ASN A 178 -3.85 -3.82 19.35
C ASN A 178 -4.76 -3.85 18.12
N TYR A 179 -5.66 -4.82 18.05
CA TYR A 179 -6.59 -4.99 16.93
C TYR A 179 -7.45 -3.74 16.65
N TYR A 180 -7.87 -3.02 17.68
CA TYR A 180 -8.65 -1.79 17.50
C TYR A 180 -7.81 -0.67 16.88
N ASP A 181 -6.56 -0.50 17.31
CA ASP A 181 -5.64 0.49 16.76
C ASP A 181 -5.29 0.14 15.32
N TYR A 182 -5.10 -1.16 15.04
CA TYR A 182 -4.90 -1.69 13.69
C TYR A 182 -6.07 -1.35 12.76
N LEU A 183 -7.30 -1.68 13.16
CA LEU A 183 -8.49 -1.37 12.36
C LEU A 183 -8.67 0.13 12.16
N THR A 184 -8.42 0.92 13.20
CA THR A 184 -8.53 2.39 13.14
C THR A 184 -7.53 2.97 12.16
N PHE A 185 -6.29 2.47 12.17
CA PHE A 185 -5.25 2.87 11.21
C PHE A 185 -5.64 2.52 9.79
N VAL A 186 -5.95 1.25 9.52
CA VAL A 186 -6.30 0.77 8.17
C VAL A 186 -7.53 1.51 7.64
N ALA A 187 -8.61 1.60 8.42
CA ALA A 187 -9.80 2.34 8.03
C ALA A 187 -9.50 3.83 7.80
N GLY A 188 -8.64 4.41 8.62
CA GLY A 188 -8.21 5.80 8.52
C GLY A 188 -7.49 6.12 7.21
N ILE A 189 -6.52 5.29 6.80
CA ILE A 189 -5.79 5.49 5.54
C ILE A 189 -6.66 5.17 4.31
N GLN A 190 -7.49 4.12 4.37
CA GLN A 190 -8.38 3.77 3.26
C GLN A 190 -9.46 4.82 3.02
N ALA A 191 -10.04 5.40 4.08
CA ALA A 191 -11.03 6.47 3.94
C ALA A 191 -10.44 7.72 3.26
N ARG A 192 -9.16 7.99 3.45
CA ARG A 192 -8.44 9.13 2.87
C ARG A 192 -7.85 8.84 1.50
N SER A 193 -7.73 7.58 1.13
CA SER A 193 -7.04 7.19 -0.09
C SER A 193 -7.72 7.75 -1.33
N LEU A 194 -6.93 8.37 -2.20
CA LEU A 194 -7.35 8.85 -3.52
C LEU A 194 -7.73 7.71 -4.46
N PHE A 195 -7.23 6.50 -4.16
CA PHE A 195 -7.40 5.32 -5.00
C PHE A 195 -7.70 4.09 -4.14
N ASP A 196 -8.53 3.21 -4.67
CA ASP A 196 -8.58 1.82 -4.26
C ASP A 196 -7.58 1.05 -5.13
N THR A 197 -6.52 0.57 -4.53
CA THR A 197 -5.44 -0.14 -5.23
C THR A 197 -5.70 -1.63 -5.38
N GLY A 198 -6.75 -2.14 -4.76
CA GLY A 198 -7.07 -3.57 -4.72
C GLY A 198 -6.06 -4.41 -3.90
N VAL A 199 -5.25 -3.76 -3.06
CA VAL A 199 -4.33 -4.46 -2.15
C VAL A 199 -5.11 -4.88 -0.91
N GLU A 200 -5.19 -6.19 -0.70
CA GLU A 200 -5.82 -6.75 0.50
C GLU A 200 -4.94 -6.56 1.74
N VAL A 201 -5.56 -6.46 2.89
CA VAL A 201 -4.90 -6.24 4.18
C VAL A 201 -5.31 -7.36 5.14
N GLY A 202 -4.32 -8.11 5.64
CA GLY A 202 -4.53 -9.14 6.67
C GLY A 202 -4.20 -8.60 8.07
N ASP A 203 -4.64 -9.30 9.10
CA ASP A 203 -4.51 -8.88 10.51
C ASP A 203 -3.06 -8.72 11.01
N GLU A 204 -2.10 -9.27 10.27
CA GLU A 204 -0.66 -9.23 10.61
C GLU A 204 0.14 -8.38 9.62
N SER A 205 -0.52 -7.56 8.81
CA SER A 205 0.16 -6.75 7.80
C SER A 205 1.04 -5.67 8.43
N HIS A 206 2.26 -5.52 7.90
CA HIS A 206 3.17 -4.42 8.23
C HIS A 206 3.09 -3.34 7.17
N PHE A 207 3.30 -2.09 7.59
CA PHE A 207 3.18 -0.94 6.72
C PHE A 207 4.44 -0.07 6.73
N LEU A 208 4.70 0.55 5.58
CA LEU A 208 5.67 1.61 5.43
C LEU A 208 4.99 2.80 4.77
N THR A 209 4.97 3.94 5.45
CA THR A 209 4.44 5.18 4.92
C THR A 209 5.56 6.11 4.53
N VAL A 210 5.58 6.53 3.28
CA VAL A 210 6.48 7.58 2.79
C VAL A 210 5.67 8.87 2.69
N THR A 211 6.14 9.93 3.35
CA THR A 211 5.55 11.27 3.24
C THR A 211 6.41 12.15 2.36
N THR A 212 5.78 12.99 1.57
CA THR A 212 6.46 13.96 0.69
C THR A 212 5.68 15.28 0.66
N GLN A 213 6.34 16.39 0.32
CA GLN A 213 5.67 17.68 0.19
C GLN A 213 4.62 17.62 -0.93
N SER A 214 3.37 17.98 -0.63
CA SER A 214 2.31 18.02 -1.65
C SER A 214 2.27 19.31 -2.46
N GLY A 215 2.84 20.38 -1.89
CA GLY A 215 2.71 21.73 -2.41
C GLY A 215 1.34 22.38 -2.12
N GLU A 216 0.44 21.70 -1.43
CA GLU A 216 -0.92 22.17 -1.10
C GLU A 216 -1.02 22.52 0.39
N ASN A 217 -1.09 23.82 0.72
CA ASN A 217 -1.43 24.34 2.07
C ASN A 217 -0.69 23.70 3.26
N GLY A 218 0.53 23.25 3.05
CA GLY A 218 1.33 22.57 4.10
C GLY A 218 0.98 21.10 4.34
N ALA A 219 0.00 20.56 3.61
CA ALA A 219 -0.31 19.14 3.67
C ALA A 219 0.81 18.29 3.06
N LEU A 220 1.02 17.11 3.61
CA LEU A 220 1.89 16.08 3.06
C LEU A 220 1.08 15.16 2.16
N LEU A 221 1.69 14.68 1.08
CA LEU A 221 1.21 13.51 0.39
C LEU A 221 1.82 12.28 1.05
N CYS A 222 0.99 11.35 1.46
CA CYS A 222 1.38 10.10 2.10
C CYS A 222 1.12 8.93 1.17
N ILE A 223 2.10 8.06 1.02
CA ILE A 223 1.97 6.79 0.30
C ILE A 223 2.24 5.68 1.32
N THR A 224 1.19 4.98 1.71
CA THR A 224 1.31 3.82 2.61
C THR A 224 1.35 2.55 1.79
N GLY A 225 2.44 1.81 1.90
CA GLY A 225 2.59 0.48 1.33
C GLY A 225 2.38 -0.61 2.38
N ARG A 226 1.75 -1.69 1.96
CA ARG A 226 1.71 -2.94 2.73
C ARG A 226 2.89 -3.82 2.32
N LEU A 227 3.55 -4.41 3.30
CA LEU A 227 4.63 -5.38 3.08
C LEU A 227 4.10 -6.57 2.28
N VAL A 228 4.81 -6.95 1.22
CA VAL A 228 4.47 -8.09 0.36
C VAL A 228 4.68 -9.40 1.13
N GLU A 229 3.68 -10.25 1.13
CA GLU A 229 3.72 -11.56 1.79
C GLU A 229 4.46 -12.61 0.94
N ASP A 230 4.92 -13.66 1.58
CA ASP A 230 5.63 -14.76 0.90
C ASP A 230 4.72 -15.41 -0.15
N GLY A 231 5.21 -15.46 -1.39
CA GLY A 231 4.48 -16.03 -2.53
C GLY A 231 3.47 -15.09 -3.19
N GLU A 232 3.31 -13.89 -2.66
CA GLU A 232 2.47 -12.86 -3.27
C GLU A 232 3.21 -12.16 -4.42
N ALA A 233 2.45 -11.70 -5.43
CA ALA A 233 3.02 -10.87 -6.49
C ALA A 233 3.48 -9.52 -5.95
N GLU A 234 4.70 -9.10 -6.30
CA GLU A 234 5.34 -7.86 -5.81
C GLU A 234 4.77 -6.57 -6.43
N VAL A 235 3.83 -6.66 -7.36
CA VAL A 235 3.30 -5.53 -8.14
C VAL A 235 1.80 -5.41 -8.00
N LEU A 236 1.28 -4.21 -8.21
CA LEU A 236 -0.16 -3.94 -8.16
C LEU A 236 -0.93 -4.71 -9.24
N ASN A 237 -2.13 -5.16 -8.87
CA ASN A 237 -3.10 -5.63 -9.85
C ASN A 237 -3.84 -4.42 -10.45
N THR A 238 -3.37 -3.93 -11.59
CA THR A 238 -3.92 -2.74 -12.24
C THR A 238 -5.38 -2.90 -12.68
N ALA A 239 -5.89 -4.13 -12.79
CA ALA A 239 -7.28 -4.38 -13.13
C ALA A 239 -8.25 -4.15 -11.95
N ALA A 240 -7.76 -4.28 -10.71
CA ALA A 240 -8.52 -4.00 -9.50
C ALA A 240 -8.45 -2.52 -9.07
N PHE A 241 -7.61 -1.73 -9.73
CA PHE A 241 -7.31 -0.36 -9.35
C PHE A 241 -8.40 0.61 -9.82
N THR A 242 -9.00 1.36 -8.91
CA THR A 242 -10.00 2.38 -9.21
C THR A 242 -9.73 3.71 -8.48
N ALA A 243 -10.24 4.81 -9.01
CA ALA A 243 -10.24 6.06 -8.27
C ALA A 243 -11.32 6.01 -7.17
N THR A 244 -11.01 6.56 -6.00
CA THR A 244 -11.99 6.72 -4.93
C THR A 244 -12.90 7.89 -5.25
N GLU A 245 -14.22 7.68 -5.28
CA GLU A 245 -15.19 8.72 -5.64
C GLU A 245 -15.19 9.90 -4.65
N GLU A 246 -15.14 9.60 -3.35
CA GLU A 246 -15.18 10.59 -2.28
C GLU A 246 -14.12 10.29 -1.21
N PRO A 247 -12.83 10.57 -1.47
CA PRO A 247 -11.80 10.42 -0.45
C PRO A 247 -11.98 11.49 0.64
N LEU A 248 -11.67 11.13 1.87
CA LEU A 248 -11.63 12.08 2.96
C LEU A 248 -10.44 13.01 2.79
N LEU A 249 -10.73 14.30 2.66
CA LEU A 249 -9.74 15.35 2.46
C LEU A 249 -9.30 15.96 3.78
N THR A 250 -8.22 16.74 3.77
CA THR A 250 -7.82 17.56 4.91
C THR A 250 -8.80 18.71 5.14
N ALA A 251 -8.84 19.25 6.36
CA ALA A 251 -9.68 20.40 6.70
C ALA A 251 -9.43 21.60 5.76
N ALA A 252 -8.15 21.87 5.44
CA ALA A 252 -7.77 22.94 4.51
C ALA A 252 -8.32 22.70 3.08
N GLN A 253 -8.34 21.45 2.63
CA GLN A 253 -8.89 21.11 1.31
C GLN A 253 -10.42 21.25 1.27
N TYR A 254 -11.13 20.84 2.33
CA TYR A 254 -12.58 21.10 2.45
C TYR A 254 -12.88 22.60 2.43
N GLN A 255 -12.11 23.37 3.18
CA GLN A 255 -12.26 24.83 3.22
C GLN A 255 -12.02 25.47 1.84
N SER A 256 -10.98 25.06 1.13
CA SER A 256 -10.66 25.57 -0.21
C SER A 256 -11.75 25.26 -1.24
N LYS A 257 -12.44 24.13 -1.07
CA LYS A 257 -13.57 23.70 -1.91
C LYS A 257 -14.91 24.31 -1.47
N GLY A 258 -14.95 25.08 -0.36
CA GLY A 258 -16.19 25.60 0.22
C GLY A 258 -17.13 24.51 0.72
N GLN A 259 -16.62 23.35 1.05
CA GLN A 259 -17.37 22.19 1.53
C GLN A 259 -17.29 22.09 3.06
N PRO A 260 -18.36 21.69 3.75
CA PRO A 260 -18.30 21.41 5.18
C PRO A 260 -17.46 20.15 5.42
N MET A 261 -16.66 20.18 6.47
CA MET A 261 -15.93 19.00 6.93
C MET A 261 -16.93 17.91 7.40
N PRO A 262 -16.78 16.65 6.97
CA PRO A 262 -17.67 15.59 7.43
C PRO A 262 -17.55 15.39 8.94
N THR A 263 -18.64 14.98 9.58
CA THR A 263 -18.59 14.64 11.02
C THR A 263 -17.86 13.33 11.24
N VAL A 264 -17.17 13.19 12.39
CA VAL A 264 -16.45 11.95 12.77
C VAL A 264 -17.34 10.71 12.66
N SER A 265 -18.61 10.82 13.08
CA SER A 265 -19.56 9.72 12.95
C SER A 265 -19.90 9.34 11.51
N ALA A 266 -19.89 10.29 10.58
CA ALA A 266 -20.06 10.00 9.15
C ALA A 266 -18.82 9.28 8.60
N LEU A 267 -17.62 9.73 9.00
CA LEU A 267 -16.34 9.14 8.60
C LEU A 267 -16.18 7.69 9.09
N MET A 268 -16.45 7.45 10.39
CA MET A 268 -16.41 6.10 10.93
C MET A 268 -17.40 5.17 10.24
N ARG A 269 -18.59 5.65 9.90
CA ARG A 269 -19.59 4.84 9.19
C ARG A 269 -19.08 4.45 7.80
N THR A 270 -18.58 5.38 7.04
CA THR A 270 -18.03 5.13 5.69
C THR A 270 -16.85 4.16 5.74
N SER A 271 -15.96 4.32 6.72
CA SER A 271 -14.80 3.44 6.89
C SER A 271 -15.22 2.02 7.26
N VAL A 272 -16.17 1.86 8.19
CA VAL A 272 -16.68 0.55 8.60
C VAL A 272 -17.47 -0.12 7.47
N GLU A 273 -18.28 0.62 6.73
CA GLU A 273 -19.05 0.08 5.60
C GLU A 273 -18.12 -0.38 4.45
N ARG A 274 -17.00 0.29 4.21
CA ARG A 274 -16.00 -0.16 3.23
C ARG A 274 -15.23 -1.40 3.67
N TYR A 275 -14.93 -1.51 4.96
CA TYR A 275 -14.21 -2.66 5.50
C TYR A 275 -15.08 -3.92 5.63
N ALA A 276 -16.40 -3.76 5.66
CA ALA A 276 -17.36 -4.87 5.78
C ALA A 276 -17.82 -5.45 4.43
N GLN A 277 -17.36 -4.91 3.31
CA GLN A 277 -17.60 -5.40 1.94
C GLN A 277 -16.45 -6.28 1.46
#